data_2b0593c9d35495874d0863cb54b4f082
#
_entry.id   2b0593c9d35495874d0863cb54b4f082
#
_cell.length_a   1.000
_cell.length_b   1.000
_cell.length_c   1.000
_cell.angle_alpha   90.00
_cell.angle_beta   90.00
_cell.angle_gamma   90.00
#
_symmetry.space_group_name_H-M   'P 1'
#
loop_
_entity.id
_entity.type
_entity.pdbx_description
1 polymer ?
#
loop_
_entity_poly.entity_id
_entity_poly.type
_entity_poly.pdbx_seq_one_letter_code
_entity_poly.pdbx_strand_id
1 'polypeptide(L)'
;LDYDGTLVPIARSPELAVPDDEMLLLLDALAVRRGLDVGIVSGRAHGNLESWLGHLPIALWAEHGFWHRSRLGDRWEAASSVPPDWIQSISRILTQIAANTPGSHVECKTASVAWHYRLVEPALAARQAHVLRQRLEQESRDEAFTVLEGKKVIEVRLRGVSKALVATRIATDLSPRTSIVAIGDDRTDEELFCALPGSSVTVAVGNLPSSAKYRVADYRSVRRILRWVLDDPRVLARGYI
;
A
#
# COMPACT_ATOMS: atom_id res chain seq x y z
N LEU A 1 4.42 7.79 1.23
CA LEU A 1 3.03 8.12 0.89
C LEU A 1 2.33 6.88 0.41
N ASP A 2 1.10 6.62 0.89
CA ASP A 2 0.21 5.66 0.24
C ASP A 2 -0.32 6.23 -1.08
N TYR A 3 -0.89 5.36 -1.96
CA TYR A 3 -1.35 5.73 -3.29
C TYR A 3 -2.87 5.90 -3.39
N ASP A 4 -3.63 4.80 -3.21
CA ASP A 4 -5.07 4.77 -3.40
C ASP A 4 -5.79 5.42 -2.21
N GLY A 5 -6.68 6.39 -2.45
CA GLY A 5 -7.35 7.15 -1.37
C GLY A 5 -6.49 8.27 -0.79
N THR A 6 -5.18 8.22 -0.99
CA THR A 6 -4.20 9.17 -0.43
C THR A 6 -3.67 10.15 -1.47
N LEU A 7 -3.16 9.71 -2.59
CA LEU A 7 -2.67 10.55 -3.69
C LEU A 7 -3.69 10.68 -4.81
N VAL A 8 -4.47 9.63 -5.04
CA VAL A 8 -5.56 9.56 -6.02
C VAL A 8 -6.87 9.17 -5.31
N PRO A 9 -8.04 9.52 -5.87
CA PRO A 9 -9.30 9.06 -5.31
C PRO A 9 -9.43 7.54 -5.40
N ILE A 10 -10.16 6.92 -4.46
CA ILE A 10 -10.53 5.52 -4.57
C ILE A 10 -11.40 5.33 -5.81
N ALA A 11 -10.89 4.58 -6.78
CA ALA A 11 -11.59 4.28 -8.01
C ALA A 11 -12.60 3.12 -7.87
N ARG A 12 -13.53 3.00 -8.82
CA ARG A 12 -14.51 1.91 -8.85
C ARG A 12 -13.85 0.55 -9.16
N SER A 13 -12.80 0.56 -9.96
CA SER A 13 -11.96 -0.61 -10.22
C SER A 13 -10.47 -0.21 -10.16
N PRO A 14 -9.57 -1.17 -9.86
CA PRO A 14 -8.14 -0.90 -9.72
C PRO A 14 -7.51 -0.23 -10.95
N GLU A 15 -7.95 -0.60 -12.15
CA GLU A 15 -7.40 -0.11 -13.42
C GLU A 15 -7.72 1.38 -13.67
N LEU A 16 -8.77 1.89 -13.04
CA LEU A 16 -9.19 3.30 -13.18
C LEU A 16 -8.48 4.27 -12.24
N ALA A 17 -7.70 3.78 -11.30
CA ALA A 17 -6.92 4.63 -10.39
C ALA A 17 -5.59 5.08 -11.00
N VAL A 18 -5.61 5.45 -12.27
CA VAL A 18 -4.44 5.99 -12.98
C VAL A 18 -4.10 7.38 -12.43
N PRO A 19 -2.81 7.70 -12.25
CA PRO A 19 -2.39 9.04 -11.84
C PRO A 19 -2.78 10.08 -12.89
N ASP A 20 -3.24 11.24 -12.43
CA ASP A 20 -3.44 12.39 -13.30
C ASP A 20 -2.13 13.20 -13.44
N ASP A 21 -2.07 14.03 -14.50
CA ASP A 21 -0.88 14.84 -14.83
C ASP A 21 -0.48 15.76 -13.67
N GLU A 22 -1.45 16.30 -12.94
CA GLU A 22 -1.21 17.18 -11.79
C GLU A 22 -0.43 16.45 -10.69
N MET A 23 -0.81 15.19 -10.38
CA MET A 23 -0.11 14.38 -9.39
C MET A 23 1.29 13.99 -9.87
N LEU A 24 1.43 13.61 -11.14
CA LEU A 24 2.74 13.25 -11.72
C LEU A 24 3.70 14.43 -11.66
N LEU A 25 3.28 15.62 -12.06
CA LEU A 25 4.09 16.84 -12.00
C LEU A 25 4.45 17.20 -10.55
N LEU A 26 3.53 17.02 -9.61
CA LEU A 26 3.79 17.29 -8.19
C LEU A 26 4.82 16.33 -7.61
N LEU A 27 4.72 15.03 -7.91
CA LEU A 27 5.68 14.03 -7.45
C LEU A 27 7.06 14.23 -8.07
N ASP A 28 7.13 14.57 -9.36
CA ASP A 28 8.40 14.86 -10.04
C ASP A 28 9.10 16.07 -9.42
N ALA A 29 8.36 17.15 -9.20
CA ALA A 29 8.89 18.35 -8.55
C ALA A 29 9.39 18.09 -7.12
N LEU A 30 8.68 17.27 -6.34
CA LEU A 30 9.09 16.86 -5.00
C LEU A 30 10.33 15.97 -5.03
N ALA A 31 10.41 15.07 -6.00
CA ALA A 31 11.49 14.08 -6.11
C ALA A 31 12.85 14.71 -6.44
N VAL A 32 12.86 15.83 -7.18
CA VAL A 32 14.08 16.57 -7.52
C VAL A 32 14.45 17.62 -6.48
N ARG A 33 13.58 17.81 -5.46
CA ARG A 33 13.82 18.79 -4.41
C ARG A 33 14.92 18.34 -3.47
N ARG A 34 15.95 19.15 -3.32
CA ARG A 34 17.09 18.86 -2.43
C ARG A 34 16.64 18.68 -0.98
N GLY A 35 17.14 17.64 -0.33
CA GLY A 35 16.83 17.33 1.09
C GLY A 35 15.47 16.69 1.32
N LEU A 36 14.80 16.25 0.25
CA LEU A 36 13.54 15.54 0.31
C LEU A 36 13.67 14.22 -0.46
N ASP A 37 13.34 13.11 0.19
CA ASP A 37 13.20 11.81 -0.43
C ASP A 37 11.72 11.42 -0.46
N VAL A 38 11.21 11.02 -1.62
CA VAL A 38 9.82 10.64 -1.82
C VAL A 38 9.73 9.13 -2.02
N GLY A 39 8.81 8.48 -1.30
CA GLY A 39 8.52 7.07 -1.45
C GLY A 39 7.02 6.81 -1.52
N ILE A 40 6.61 5.93 -2.44
CA ILE A 40 5.23 5.44 -2.57
C ILE A 40 5.16 4.02 -2.03
N VAL A 41 4.21 3.77 -1.13
CA VAL A 41 3.97 2.47 -0.50
C VAL A 41 2.54 2.04 -0.78
N SER A 42 2.35 1.01 -1.61
CA SER A 42 1.03 0.62 -2.08
C SER A 42 0.82 -0.90 -2.04
N GLY A 43 -0.44 -1.31 -1.91
CA GLY A 43 -0.85 -2.70 -2.10
C GLY A 43 -0.90 -3.15 -3.56
N ARG A 44 -0.69 -2.25 -4.52
CA ARG A 44 -0.72 -2.56 -5.96
C ARG A 44 0.44 -3.43 -6.38
N ALA A 45 0.20 -4.24 -7.42
CA ALA A 45 1.26 -5.03 -8.06
C ALA A 45 2.39 -4.11 -8.57
N HIS A 46 3.63 -4.56 -8.49
CA HIS A 46 4.80 -3.78 -8.91
C HIS A 46 4.74 -3.33 -10.38
N GLY A 47 4.17 -4.15 -11.28
CA GLY A 47 4.00 -3.78 -12.69
C GLY A 47 3.08 -2.57 -12.89
N ASN A 48 2.05 -2.38 -12.05
CA ASN A 48 1.20 -1.20 -12.11
C ASN A 48 1.95 0.05 -11.68
N LEU A 49 2.67 -0.01 -10.55
CA LEU A 49 3.47 1.13 -10.10
C LEU A 49 4.59 1.46 -11.07
N GLU A 50 5.23 0.46 -11.68
CA GLU A 50 6.25 0.66 -12.70
C GLU A 50 5.69 1.39 -13.92
N SER A 51 4.53 0.96 -14.44
CA SER A 51 3.92 1.59 -15.62
C SER A 51 3.47 3.03 -15.37
N TRP A 52 3.04 3.36 -14.14
CA TRP A 52 2.50 4.67 -13.80
C TRP A 52 3.53 5.66 -13.26
N LEU A 53 4.46 5.18 -12.42
CA LEU A 53 5.38 6.01 -11.65
C LEU A 53 6.84 5.64 -11.90
N GLY A 54 7.10 4.60 -12.72
CA GLY A 54 8.42 4.05 -12.94
C GLY A 54 9.41 5.03 -13.56
N HIS A 55 8.94 6.07 -14.24
CA HIS A 55 9.77 7.12 -14.83
C HIS A 55 10.17 8.22 -13.83
N LEU A 56 9.57 8.25 -12.62
CA LEU A 56 9.89 9.25 -11.60
C LEU A 56 11.09 8.80 -10.75
N PRO A 57 11.95 9.74 -10.31
CA PRO A 57 13.12 9.44 -9.47
C PRO A 57 12.72 9.30 -7.98
N ILE A 58 11.73 8.44 -7.70
CA ILE A 58 11.18 8.16 -6.36
C ILE A 58 11.37 6.70 -5.98
N ALA A 59 11.35 6.42 -4.68
CA ALA A 59 11.31 5.07 -4.18
C ALA A 59 9.90 4.48 -4.31
N LEU A 60 9.79 3.22 -4.73
CA LEU A 60 8.52 2.51 -4.89
C LEU A 60 8.52 1.24 -4.06
N TRP A 61 7.48 1.05 -3.24
CA TRP A 61 7.15 -0.19 -2.55
C TRP A 61 5.79 -0.69 -3.03
N ALA A 62 5.79 -1.86 -3.67
CA ALA A 62 4.58 -2.51 -4.16
C ALA A 62 4.21 -3.72 -3.31
N GLU A 63 2.97 -4.19 -3.42
CA GLU A 63 2.44 -5.34 -2.70
C GLU A 63 2.71 -5.24 -1.19
N HIS A 64 2.36 -4.07 -0.59
CA HIS A 64 2.56 -3.76 0.83
C HIS A 64 4.02 -3.82 1.30
N GLY A 65 4.98 -3.58 0.40
CA GLY A 65 6.41 -3.60 0.70
C GLY A 65 7.11 -4.91 0.36
N PHE A 66 6.43 -5.88 -0.25
CA PHE A 66 7.07 -7.10 -0.74
C PHE A 66 8.08 -6.79 -1.85
N TRP A 67 7.73 -5.92 -2.82
CA TRP A 67 8.62 -5.43 -3.84
C TRP A 67 9.09 -4.02 -3.52
N HIS A 68 10.37 -3.77 -3.73
CA HIS A 68 11.01 -2.49 -3.51
C HIS A 68 11.90 -2.10 -4.68
N ARG A 69 11.87 -0.82 -5.03
CA ARG A 69 12.78 -0.16 -5.96
C ARG A 69 13.20 1.18 -5.38
N SER A 70 14.49 1.40 -5.11
CA SER A 70 14.99 2.58 -4.40
C SER A 70 14.98 3.84 -5.24
N ARG A 71 15.35 3.72 -6.53
CA ARG A 71 15.51 4.85 -7.45
C ARG A 71 15.11 4.50 -8.88
N LEU A 72 14.94 5.52 -9.69
CA LEU A 72 14.77 5.36 -11.14
C LEU A 72 15.92 4.57 -11.74
N GLY A 73 15.59 3.53 -12.49
CA GLY A 73 16.55 2.64 -13.15
C GLY A 73 17.08 1.49 -12.29
N ASP A 74 16.82 1.49 -10.98
CA ASP A 74 17.14 0.36 -10.12
C ASP A 74 16.23 -0.84 -10.46
N ARG A 75 16.69 -2.04 -10.13
CA ARG A 75 15.88 -3.25 -10.24
C ARG A 75 14.92 -3.36 -9.07
N TRP A 76 13.77 -3.98 -9.32
CA TRP A 76 12.88 -4.40 -8.26
C TRP A 76 13.49 -5.54 -7.45
N GLU A 77 13.49 -5.39 -6.15
CA GLU A 77 13.97 -6.38 -5.18
C GLU A 77 12.82 -6.93 -4.36
N ALA A 78 12.76 -8.26 -4.22
CA ALA A 78 11.80 -8.90 -3.34
C ALA A 78 12.29 -8.88 -1.88
N ALA A 79 11.38 -8.65 -0.94
CA ALA A 79 11.71 -8.64 0.49
C ALA A 79 12.11 -10.01 1.03
N SER A 80 11.58 -11.08 0.42
CA SER A 80 11.87 -12.48 0.79
C SER A 80 11.59 -13.40 -0.39
N SER A 81 12.02 -14.67 -0.26
CA SER A 81 11.56 -15.72 -1.17
C SER A 81 10.10 -16.08 -0.89
N VAL A 82 9.36 -16.38 -1.94
CA VAL A 82 7.99 -16.90 -1.84
C VAL A 82 8.05 -18.42 -1.90
N PRO A 83 7.45 -19.16 -0.95
CA PRO A 83 7.36 -20.62 -1.05
C PRO A 83 6.64 -21.03 -2.34
N PRO A 84 7.17 -21.99 -3.13
CA PRO A 84 6.68 -22.26 -4.48
C PRO A 84 5.19 -22.61 -4.57
N ASP A 85 4.67 -23.32 -3.57
CA ASP A 85 3.33 -23.93 -3.65
C ASP A 85 2.23 -23.14 -2.91
N TRP A 86 2.60 -22.13 -2.10
CA TRP A 86 1.61 -21.45 -1.25
C TRP A 86 0.57 -20.68 -2.05
N ILE A 87 1.01 -19.93 -3.07
CA ILE A 87 0.10 -19.17 -3.96
C ILE A 87 -0.87 -20.10 -4.68
N GLN A 88 -0.40 -21.25 -5.17
CA GLN A 88 -1.25 -22.21 -5.87
C GLN A 88 -2.33 -22.78 -4.96
N SER A 89 -1.98 -23.16 -3.73
CA SER A 89 -2.92 -23.68 -2.75
C SER A 89 -3.99 -22.66 -2.39
N ILE A 90 -3.61 -21.46 -2.03
CA ILE A 90 -4.52 -20.37 -1.67
C ILE A 90 -5.36 -19.93 -2.88
N SER A 91 -4.73 -19.74 -4.04
CA SER A 91 -5.43 -19.36 -5.27
C SER A 91 -6.51 -20.39 -5.67
N ARG A 92 -6.25 -21.69 -5.49
CA ARG A 92 -7.24 -22.74 -5.74
C ARG A 92 -8.47 -22.58 -4.85
N ILE A 93 -8.28 -22.33 -3.55
CA ILE A 93 -9.38 -22.13 -2.59
C ILE A 93 -10.23 -20.90 -2.99
N LEU A 94 -9.58 -19.76 -3.24
CA LEU A 94 -10.28 -18.52 -3.59
C LEU A 94 -11.00 -18.66 -4.96
N THR A 95 -10.39 -19.32 -5.93
CA THR A 95 -10.99 -19.58 -7.24
C THR A 95 -12.23 -20.45 -7.14
N GLN A 96 -12.21 -21.49 -6.29
CA GLN A 96 -13.40 -22.32 -6.05
C GLN A 96 -14.55 -21.51 -5.42
N ILE A 97 -14.24 -20.60 -4.51
CA ILE A 97 -15.24 -19.68 -3.94
C ILE A 97 -15.78 -18.74 -5.02
N ALA A 98 -14.91 -18.15 -5.81
CA ALA A 98 -15.30 -17.23 -6.89
C ALA A 98 -16.18 -17.89 -7.96
N ALA A 99 -15.89 -19.13 -8.33
CA ALA A 99 -16.69 -19.91 -9.28
C ALA A 99 -18.15 -20.11 -8.84
N ASN A 100 -18.41 -20.11 -7.53
CA ASN A 100 -19.74 -20.24 -6.93
C ASN A 100 -20.32 -18.88 -6.49
N THR A 101 -19.70 -17.77 -6.89
CA THR A 101 -20.07 -16.43 -6.41
C THR A 101 -20.08 -15.44 -7.58
N PRO A 102 -21.16 -15.41 -8.38
CA PRO A 102 -21.28 -14.47 -9.50
C PRO A 102 -21.06 -13.02 -9.04
N GLY A 103 -20.28 -12.25 -9.82
CA GLY A 103 -19.90 -10.87 -9.50
C GLY A 103 -18.64 -10.76 -8.62
N SER A 104 -18.00 -11.87 -8.27
CA SER A 104 -16.69 -11.86 -7.62
C SER A 104 -15.56 -12.25 -8.59
N HIS A 105 -14.32 -11.89 -8.22
CA HIS A 105 -13.12 -12.32 -8.93
C HIS A 105 -11.95 -12.49 -7.97
N VAL A 106 -10.94 -13.21 -8.43
CA VAL A 106 -9.69 -13.42 -7.70
C VAL A 106 -8.57 -12.65 -8.38
N GLU A 107 -7.81 -11.91 -7.58
CA GLU A 107 -6.58 -11.23 -7.99
C GLU A 107 -5.40 -11.95 -7.34
N CYS A 108 -4.47 -12.45 -8.16
CA CYS A 108 -3.23 -13.06 -7.70
C CYS A 108 -2.08 -12.04 -7.88
N LYS A 109 -1.32 -11.81 -6.81
CA LYS A 109 -0.08 -11.05 -6.80
C LYS A 109 1.08 -11.98 -6.42
N THR A 110 2.29 -11.45 -6.28
CA THR A 110 3.46 -12.26 -5.92
C THR A 110 3.37 -12.79 -4.50
N ALA A 111 2.96 -11.93 -3.57
CA ALA A 111 2.95 -12.23 -2.14
C ALA A 111 1.54 -12.20 -1.51
N SER A 112 0.50 -12.10 -2.32
CA SER A 112 -0.89 -12.17 -1.87
C SER A 112 -1.84 -12.67 -2.93
N VAL A 113 -3.00 -13.18 -2.47
CA VAL A 113 -4.15 -13.53 -3.29
C VAL A 113 -5.39 -12.90 -2.66
N ALA A 114 -6.16 -12.16 -3.44
CA ALA A 114 -7.34 -11.46 -2.97
C ALA A 114 -8.62 -11.93 -3.68
N TRP A 115 -9.67 -12.14 -2.90
CA TRP A 115 -11.01 -12.38 -3.41
C TRP A 115 -11.84 -11.11 -3.26
N HIS A 116 -12.22 -10.51 -4.39
CA HIS A 116 -13.03 -9.30 -4.49
C HIS A 116 -14.49 -9.66 -4.71
N TYR A 117 -15.39 -9.14 -3.84
CA TYR A 117 -16.82 -9.44 -3.89
C TYR A 117 -17.74 -8.21 -3.80
N ARG A 118 -17.25 -7.08 -4.31
CA ARG A 118 -17.99 -5.79 -4.25
C ARG A 118 -19.31 -5.82 -5.03
N LEU A 119 -19.35 -6.56 -6.14
CA LEU A 119 -20.51 -6.67 -7.03
C LEU A 119 -21.41 -7.87 -6.71
N VAL A 120 -21.12 -8.60 -5.64
CA VAL A 120 -21.88 -9.77 -5.21
C VAL A 120 -23.08 -9.34 -4.39
N GLU A 121 -24.21 -10.05 -4.55
CA GLU A 121 -25.39 -9.88 -3.71
C GLU A 121 -25.03 -10.04 -2.22
N PRO A 122 -25.48 -9.13 -1.31
CA PRO A 122 -25.00 -9.07 0.07
C PRO A 122 -25.14 -10.35 0.90
N ALA A 123 -26.26 -11.08 0.78
CA ALA A 123 -26.47 -12.30 1.55
C ALA A 123 -25.57 -13.47 1.03
N LEU A 124 -25.40 -13.56 -0.29
CA LEU A 124 -24.48 -14.53 -0.89
C LEU A 124 -23.03 -14.19 -0.51
N ALA A 125 -22.65 -12.91 -0.58
CA ALA A 125 -21.32 -12.45 -0.18
C ALA A 125 -20.98 -12.81 1.26
N ALA A 126 -21.89 -12.55 2.21
CA ALA A 126 -21.70 -12.85 3.62
C ALA A 126 -21.51 -14.36 3.85
N ARG A 127 -22.33 -15.20 3.20
CA ARG A 127 -22.23 -16.66 3.29
C ARG A 127 -20.91 -17.18 2.72
N GLN A 128 -20.53 -16.73 1.54
CA GLN A 128 -19.30 -17.19 0.89
C GLN A 128 -18.05 -16.68 1.63
N ALA A 129 -18.07 -15.46 2.15
CA ALA A 129 -17.00 -14.96 3.01
C ALA A 129 -16.84 -15.80 4.29
N HIS A 130 -17.94 -16.24 4.91
CA HIS A 130 -17.89 -17.13 6.06
C HIS A 130 -17.25 -18.49 5.70
N VAL A 131 -17.68 -19.11 4.60
CA VAL A 131 -17.11 -20.37 4.11
C VAL A 131 -15.62 -20.23 3.80
N LEU A 132 -15.23 -19.13 3.16
CA LEU A 132 -13.82 -18.86 2.84
C LEU A 132 -12.98 -18.77 4.11
N ARG A 133 -13.44 -18.02 5.14
CA ARG A 133 -12.72 -17.92 6.42
C ARG A 133 -12.48 -19.28 7.05
N GLN A 134 -13.51 -20.10 7.15
CA GLN A 134 -13.37 -21.44 7.74
C GLN A 134 -12.35 -22.30 6.99
N ARG A 135 -12.32 -22.24 5.65
CA ARG A 135 -11.31 -22.96 4.86
C ARG A 135 -9.91 -22.43 5.09
N LEU A 136 -9.75 -21.10 5.11
CA LEU A 136 -8.44 -20.48 5.35
C LEU A 136 -7.92 -20.76 6.76
N GLU A 137 -8.78 -20.81 7.77
CA GLU A 137 -8.40 -21.19 9.13
C GLU A 137 -7.88 -22.65 9.20
N GLN A 138 -8.45 -23.55 8.42
CA GLN A 138 -7.98 -24.94 8.33
C GLN A 138 -6.62 -25.06 7.65
N GLU A 139 -6.37 -24.23 6.63
CA GLU A 139 -5.08 -24.20 5.90
C GLU A 139 -3.99 -23.41 6.64
N SER A 140 -4.35 -22.52 7.58
CA SER A 140 -3.38 -21.63 8.25
C SER A 140 -2.56 -22.32 9.35
N ARG A 141 -2.60 -23.63 9.47
CA ARG A 141 -1.91 -24.41 10.52
C ARG A 141 -0.39 -24.18 10.55
N ASP A 142 0.22 -23.86 9.41
CA ASP A 142 1.66 -23.66 9.28
C ASP A 142 2.11 -22.20 9.41
N GLU A 143 1.21 -21.31 9.87
CA GLU A 143 1.51 -19.89 10.07
C GLU A 143 2.14 -19.15 8.87
N ALA A 144 2.04 -19.69 7.65
CA ALA A 144 2.72 -19.14 6.47
C ALA A 144 2.09 -17.84 5.94
N PHE A 145 0.85 -17.53 6.32
CA PHE A 145 0.11 -16.38 5.79
C PHE A 145 -0.75 -15.68 6.84
N THR A 146 -1.23 -14.50 6.48
CA THR A 146 -2.16 -13.67 7.25
C THR A 146 -3.40 -13.42 6.40
N VAL A 147 -4.59 -13.55 6.98
CA VAL A 147 -5.86 -13.20 6.33
C VAL A 147 -6.26 -11.79 6.75
N LEU A 148 -6.50 -10.95 5.77
CA LEU A 148 -6.90 -9.55 5.95
C LEU A 148 -8.30 -9.34 5.36
N GLU A 149 -9.14 -8.65 6.10
CA GLU A 149 -10.48 -8.27 5.64
C GLU A 149 -10.53 -6.77 5.37
N GLY A 150 -10.84 -6.43 4.12
CA GLY A 150 -11.07 -5.06 3.69
C GLY A 150 -12.50 -4.80 3.27
N LYS A 151 -12.74 -3.65 2.66
CA LYS A 151 -14.08 -3.25 2.18
C LYS A 151 -14.49 -4.06 0.95
N LYS A 152 -15.17 -5.19 1.17
CA LYS A 152 -15.61 -6.15 0.13
C LYS A 152 -14.44 -6.86 -0.56
N VAL A 153 -13.42 -7.19 0.22
CA VAL A 153 -12.27 -8.01 -0.18
C VAL A 153 -11.80 -8.85 1.00
N ILE A 154 -11.40 -10.09 0.75
CA ILE A 154 -10.60 -10.92 1.66
C ILE A 154 -9.28 -11.18 0.95
N GLU A 155 -8.19 -10.72 1.54
CA GLU A 155 -6.83 -10.91 1.05
C GLU A 155 -6.08 -11.89 1.95
N VAL A 156 -5.42 -12.85 1.33
CA VAL A 156 -4.48 -13.77 1.98
C VAL A 156 -3.09 -13.32 1.58
N ARG A 157 -2.28 -12.93 2.55
CA ARG A 157 -0.97 -12.33 2.35
C ARG A 157 0.11 -13.15 3.03
N LEU A 158 1.26 -13.32 2.39
CA LEU A 158 2.43 -13.96 2.97
C LEU A 158 2.79 -13.29 4.31
N ARG A 159 3.04 -14.10 5.33
CA ARG A 159 3.39 -13.57 6.66
C ARG A 159 4.67 -12.74 6.60
N GLY A 160 4.70 -11.65 7.36
CA GLY A 160 5.82 -10.70 7.37
C GLY A 160 5.78 -9.64 6.27
N VAL A 161 4.92 -9.81 5.26
CA VAL A 161 4.68 -8.76 4.25
C VAL A 161 3.65 -7.78 4.80
N SER A 162 4.05 -6.54 5.02
CA SER A 162 3.18 -5.47 5.54
C SER A 162 3.81 -4.10 5.33
N LYS A 163 3.03 -3.03 5.38
CA LYS A 163 3.59 -1.67 5.36
C LYS A 163 4.49 -1.39 6.57
N ALA A 164 4.38 -2.15 7.67
CA ALA A 164 5.31 -2.09 8.78
C ALA A 164 6.75 -2.50 8.39
N LEU A 165 6.90 -3.46 7.46
CA LEU A 165 8.22 -3.82 6.93
C LEU A 165 8.90 -2.63 6.25
N VAL A 166 8.13 -1.83 5.51
CA VAL A 166 8.63 -0.58 4.88
C VAL A 166 9.10 0.41 5.93
N ALA A 167 8.32 0.60 7.01
CA ALA A 167 8.71 1.48 8.12
C ALA A 167 10.05 1.07 8.74
N THR A 168 10.24 -0.22 8.98
CA THR A 168 11.47 -0.77 9.55
C THR A 168 12.67 -0.52 8.62
N ARG A 169 12.52 -0.79 7.31
CA ARG A 169 13.56 -0.51 6.33
C ARG A 169 13.93 0.96 6.27
N ILE A 170 12.94 1.83 6.12
CA ILE A 170 13.18 3.28 6.08
C ILE A 170 13.88 3.75 7.35
N ALA A 171 13.43 3.31 8.52
CA ALA A 171 14.02 3.73 9.81
C ALA A 171 15.49 3.27 9.97
N THR A 172 15.86 2.13 9.37
CA THR A 172 17.24 1.61 9.41
C THR A 172 18.19 2.40 8.50
N ASP A 173 17.68 2.84 7.34
CA ASP A 173 18.50 3.48 6.29
C ASP A 173 18.67 4.99 6.47
N LEU A 174 17.85 5.61 7.33
CA LEU A 174 17.85 7.06 7.51
C LEU A 174 18.80 7.54 8.61
N SER A 175 19.38 8.70 8.38
CA SER A 175 20.18 9.40 9.38
C SER A 175 19.29 9.83 10.57
N PRO A 176 19.85 9.92 11.80
CA PRO A 176 19.11 10.38 12.98
C PRO A 176 18.50 11.78 12.87
N ARG A 177 18.92 12.60 11.90
CA ARG A 177 18.41 13.94 11.64
C ARG A 177 17.26 13.99 10.64
N THR A 178 16.91 12.87 10.03
CA THR A 178 15.84 12.80 9.04
C THR A 178 14.48 12.76 9.73
N SER A 179 13.57 13.63 9.29
CA SER A 179 12.17 13.61 9.71
C SER A 179 11.37 12.76 8.72
N ILE A 180 10.57 11.84 9.23
CA ILE A 180 9.69 10.99 8.41
C ILE A 180 8.28 11.56 8.44
N VAL A 181 7.67 11.69 7.27
CA VAL A 181 6.24 12.01 7.11
C VAL A 181 5.57 10.85 6.38
N ALA A 182 4.59 10.22 7.03
CA ALA A 182 3.80 9.14 6.44
C ALA A 182 2.33 9.59 6.31
N ILE A 183 1.72 9.35 5.15
CA ILE A 183 0.33 9.71 4.86
C ILE A 183 -0.36 8.51 4.24
N GLY A 184 -1.56 8.15 4.74
CA GLY A 184 -2.34 7.00 4.27
C GLY A 184 -3.80 7.08 4.69
N ASP A 185 -4.69 6.29 4.06
CA ASP A 185 -6.14 6.37 4.23
C ASP A 185 -6.79 5.09 4.79
N ASP A 186 -6.08 3.97 4.79
CA ASP A 186 -6.66 2.69 5.11
C ASP A 186 -6.02 1.96 6.31
N ARG A 187 -6.55 0.78 6.60
CA ARG A 187 -6.09 -0.06 7.71
C ARG A 187 -4.63 -0.53 7.56
N THR A 188 -4.14 -0.70 6.33
CA THR A 188 -2.76 -1.15 6.10
C THR A 188 -1.75 -0.04 6.38
N ASP A 189 -2.19 1.24 6.34
CA ASP A 189 -1.37 2.38 6.74
C ASP A 189 -1.19 2.47 8.26
N GLU A 190 -2.12 1.93 9.04
CA GLU A 190 -1.94 1.82 10.50
C GLU A 190 -0.74 0.94 10.85
N GLU A 191 -0.47 -0.12 10.07
CA GLU A 191 0.74 -0.94 10.23
C GLU A 191 2.01 -0.09 10.04
N LEU A 192 2.01 0.82 9.04
CA LEU A 192 3.10 1.77 8.81
C LEU A 192 3.21 2.78 9.95
N PHE A 193 2.10 3.41 10.34
CA PHE A 193 2.09 4.46 11.37
C PHE A 193 2.58 3.95 12.71
N CYS A 194 2.16 2.75 13.12
CA CYS A 194 2.55 2.13 14.38
C CYS A 194 4.02 1.68 14.41
N ALA A 195 4.60 1.33 13.24
CA ALA A 195 5.96 0.83 13.15
C ALA A 195 7.01 1.95 12.99
N LEU A 196 6.60 3.16 12.62
CA LEU A 196 7.49 4.30 12.49
C LEU A 196 7.97 4.84 13.84
N PRO A 197 9.18 5.43 13.91
CA PRO A 197 9.67 6.11 15.12
C PRO A 197 8.67 7.13 15.65
N GLY A 198 8.56 7.26 16.97
CA GLY A 198 7.63 8.18 17.62
C GLY A 198 7.82 9.66 17.27
N SER A 199 8.98 10.06 16.73
CA SER A 199 9.25 11.39 16.19
C SER A 199 8.62 11.65 14.81
N SER A 200 8.17 10.61 14.11
CA SER A 200 7.59 10.71 12.77
C SER A 200 6.26 11.49 12.79
N VAL A 201 5.97 12.17 11.69
CA VAL A 201 4.67 12.81 11.43
C VAL A 201 3.80 11.83 10.66
N THR A 202 2.69 11.41 11.26
CA THR A 202 1.73 10.49 10.62
C THR A 202 0.41 11.21 10.38
N VAL A 203 -0.16 11.05 9.18
CA VAL A 203 -1.37 11.76 8.74
C VAL A 203 -2.36 10.76 8.15
N ALA A 204 -3.51 10.61 8.79
CA ALA A 204 -4.62 9.82 8.26
C ALA A 204 -5.45 10.63 7.28
N VAL A 205 -5.88 10.01 6.18
CA VAL A 205 -6.79 10.62 5.19
C VAL A 205 -8.20 10.05 5.39
N GLY A 206 -9.20 10.93 5.40
CA GLY A 206 -10.59 10.52 5.59
C GLY A 206 -10.98 10.33 7.06
N ASN A 207 -12.03 9.54 7.31
CA ASN A 207 -12.70 9.49 8.62
C ASN A 207 -12.56 8.14 9.35
N LEU A 208 -11.79 7.19 8.84
CA LEU A 208 -11.58 5.91 9.53
C LEU A 208 -10.82 6.13 10.86
N PRO A 209 -11.10 5.34 11.90
CA PRO A 209 -10.28 5.36 13.12
C PRO A 209 -8.81 5.15 12.78
N SER A 210 -7.92 5.93 13.41
CA SER A 210 -6.50 5.89 13.11
C SER A 210 -5.65 6.28 14.32
N SER A 211 -4.46 5.67 14.42
CA SER A 211 -3.39 6.00 15.35
C SER A 211 -2.53 7.18 14.87
N ALA A 212 -2.77 7.70 13.66
CA ALA A 212 -2.03 8.83 13.13
C ALA A 212 -2.18 10.09 14.00
N LYS A 213 -1.09 10.86 14.08
CA LYS A 213 -1.04 12.10 14.88
C LYS A 213 -1.91 13.23 14.32
N TYR A 214 -2.11 13.24 13.01
CA TYR A 214 -2.87 14.25 12.29
C TYR A 214 -3.87 13.61 11.33
N ARG A 215 -4.81 14.41 10.86
CA ARG A 215 -5.84 13.97 9.92
C ARG A 215 -6.15 15.04 8.89
N VAL A 216 -6.41 14.59 7.66
CA VAL A 216 -6.93 15.43 6.58
C VAL A 216 -8.18 14.81 5.98
N ALA A 217 -8.97 15.63 5.28
CA ALA A 217 -10.27 15.19 4.80
C ALA A 217 -10.19 14.20 3.63
N ASP A 218 -9.28 14.44 2.68
CA ASP A 218 -9.25 13.71 1.41
C ASP A 218 -7.88 13.86 0.70
N TYR A 219 -7.71 13.13 -0.41
CA TYR A 219 -6.51 13.18 -1.26
C TYR A 219 -6.18 14.60 -1.78
N ARG A 220 -7.20 15.47 -1.98
CA ARG A 220 -6.96 16.86 -2.40
C ARG A 220 -6.26 17.65 -1.31
N SER A 221 -6.62 17.38 -0.06
CA SER A 221 -5.94 17.96 1.11
C SER A 221 -4.49 17.49 1.22
N VAL A 222 -4.21 16.22 0.90
CA VAL A 222 -2.84 15.70 0.81
C VAL A 222 -2.05 16.45 -0.27
N ARG A 223 -2.58 16.58 -1.48
CA ARG A 223 -1.91 17.30 -2.58
C ARG A 223 -1.63 18.76 -2.22
N ARG A 224 -2.53 19.44 -1.47
CA ARG A 224 -2.27 20.81 -0.96
C ARG A 224 -1.10 20.85 0.02
N ILE A 225 -1.01 19.87 0.93
CA ILE A 225 0.13 19.76 1.85
C ILE A 225 1.43 19.55 1.06
N LEU A 226 1.44 18.66 0.09
CA LEU A 226 2.62 18.38 -0.73
C LEU A 226 3.06 19.61 -1.54
N ARG A 227 2.14 20.41 -2.08
CA ARG A 227 2.47 21.69 -2.72
C ARG A 227 3.06 22.66 -1.72
N TRP A 228 2.46 22.77 -0.54
CA TRP A 228 3.01 23.64 0.51
C TRP A 228 4.43 23.20 0.91
N VAL A 229 4.68 21.91 1.05
CA VAL A 229 6.04 21.38 1.28
C VAL A 229 6.97 21.75 0.14
N LEU A 230 6.52 21.69 -1.11
CA LEU A 230 7.31 22.08 -2.29
C LEU A 230 7.67 23.57 -2.27
N ASP A 231 6.78 24.44 -1.85
CA ASP A 231 6.94 25.89 -1.89
C ASP A 231 7.66 26.46 -0.65
N ASP A 232 7.72 25.73 0.47
CA ASP A 232 8.27 26.24 1.74
C ASP A 232 9.81 26.30 1.73
N PRO A 233 10.42 27.48 1.77
CA PRO A 233 11.87 27.63 1.77
C PRO A 233 12.54 27.05 3.03
N ARG A 234 11.81 26.90 4.14
CA ARG A 234 12.34 26.34 5.41
C ARG A 234 12.64 24.84 5.31
N VAL A 235 11.99 24.14 4.41
CA VAL A 235 12.31 22.73 4.12
C VAL A 235 13.70 22.59 3.49
N LEU A 236 14.19 23.64 2.83
CA LEU A 236 15.52 23.71 2.23
C LEU A 236 16.63 24.05 3.24
N ALA A 237 16.31 24.77 4.32
CA ALA A 237 17.30 25.36 5.22
C ALA A 237 17.87 24.39 6.28
N ARG A 238 17.30 23.19 6.46
CA ARG A 238 17.72 22.22 7.47
C ARG A 238 18.65 21.10 6.98
N GLY A 239 19.09 21.17 5.73
CA GLY A 239 20.04 20.24 5.15
C GLY A 239 21.41 20.90 4.94
N TYR A 240 22.38 20.52 5.80
CA TYR A 240 23.82 20.83 5.76
C TYR A 240 24.29 22.11 6.43
N ILE A 241 24.60 22.00 7.68
CA ILE A 241 25.89 22.43 8.26
C ILE A 241 26.53 21.18 8.89
#